data_3bbb28b16397464c81942cb0041c0ac8
#
_entry.id   3bbb28b16397464c81942cb0041c0ac8
#
_cell.length_a   1.000
_cell.length_b   1.000
_cell.length_c   1.000
_cell.angle_alpha   90.00
_cell.angle_beta   90.00
_cell.angle_gamma   90.00
#
_symmetry.space_group_name_H-M   'P 1'
#
loop_
_entity.id
_entity.type
_entity.pdbx_description
1 polymer ?
#
loop_
_entity_poly.entity_id
_entity_poly.type
_entity_poly.pdbx_seq_one_letter_code
_entity_poly.pdbx_strand_id
1 'polypeptide(L)'
;VIMECLEELFIRQCLCDYTEADDFIGYYVAHKKPNERIVTVSNDRDLTQLISDDVIVYVQSMKKFINTKNHTDIMGYNYQNVVLKKMICGDSSDNIKGIKGVGEKTLFDNFSEFKTRKVELEEVVSRARQINEERKKNKKKPLKWAENIVNRVTDGVQGDMVYEINRKIIDLRNPLMTDEAKELMESIMYAPMDSEDRSLENLYNIILKYDIDKLKDSTTFGNFFNEYVTIMEKEKKNLPY
;
A
#
# COMPACT_ATOMS: atom_id res chain seq x y z
N VAL A 1 17.36 7.02 -18.31
CA VAL A 1 16.79 8.39 -18.44
C VAL A 1 16.05 8.81 -17.19
N ILE A 2 14.91 8.16 -16.85
CA ILE A 2 14.11 8.57 -15.68
C ILE A 2 14.94 8.51 -14.40
N MET A 3 15.66 7.41 -14.16
CA MET A 3 16.51 7.27 -12.97
C MET A 3 17.60 8.31 -12.91
N GLU A 4 18.27 8.64 -14.03
CA GLU A 4 19.25 9.72 -14.12
C GLU A 4 18.63 11.08 -13.75
N CYS A 5 17.42 11.37 -14.25
CA CYS A 5 16.71 12.61 -13.91
C CYS A 5 16.32 12.68 -12.43
N LEU A 6 15.81 11.56 -11.86
CA LEU A 6 15.43 11.52 -10.45
C LEU A 6 16.62 11.65 -9.50
N GLU A 7 17.79 11.19 -9.92
CA GLU A 7 19.03 11.35 -9.18
C GLU A 7 19.43 12.82 -9.06
N GLU A 8 19.38 13.57 -10.16
CA GLU A 8 19.65 15.03 -10.15
C GLU A 8 18.61 15.81 -9.30
N LEU A 9 17.41 15.27 -9.11
CA LEU A 9 16.35 15.84 -8.28
C LEU A 9 16.44 15.43 -6.80
N PHE A 10 17.52 14.79 -6.36
CA PHE A 10 17.69 14.31 -4.98
C PHE A 10 16.61 13.30 -4.55
N ILE A 11 16.10 12.48 -5.48
CA ILE A 11 15.12 11.46 -5.20
C ILE A 11 15.84 10.14 -5.00
N ARG A 12 15.70 9.58 -3.80
CA ARG A 12 16.20 8.23 -3.52
C ARG A 12 15.42 7.21 -4.30
N GLN A 13 16.14 6.28 -4.89
CA GLN A 13 15.57 5.24 -5.74
C GLN A 13 15.94 3.87 -5.16
N CYS A 14 14.98 2.99 -5.11
CA CYS A 14 15.17 1.62 -4.67
C CYS A 14 14.65 0.66 -5.74
N LEU A 15 15.51 -0.23 -6.18
CA LEU A 15 15.19 -1.28 -7.15
C LEU A 15 15.96 -2.54 -6.78
N CYS A 16 15.25 -3.63 -6.57
CA CYS A 16 15.84 -4.94 -6.32
C CYS A 16 15.00 -6.01 -7.01
N ASP A 17 15.65 -7.03 -7.55
CA ASP A 17 14.97 -8.16 -8.15
C ASP A 17 14.10 -8.90 -7.11
N TYR A 18 12.99 -9.43 -7.57
CA TYR A 18 12.05 -10.21 -6.74
C TYR A 18 11.43 -9.47 -5.55
N THR A 19 11.42 -8.13 -5.60
CA THR A 19 10.79 -7.29 -4.57
C THR A 19 9.91 -6.25 -5.25
N GLU A 20 8.65 -6.16 -4.84
CA GLU A 20 7.69 -5.22 -5.40
C GLU A 20 7.84 -3.83 -4.76
N ALA A 21 7.37 -2.79 -5.45
CA ALA A 21 7.50 -1.41 -4.97
C ALA A 21 6.72 -1.16 -3.66
N ASP A 22 5.60 -1.83 -3.49
CA ASP A 22 4.77 -1.73 -2.30
C ASP A 22 5.38 -2.43 -1.08
N ASP A 23 6.19 -3.50 -1.28
CA ASP A 23 6.99 -4.10 -0.21
C ASP A 23 8.02 -3.11 0.33
N PHE A 24 8.72 -2.37 -0.55
CA PHE A 24 9.63 -1.31 -0.12
C PHE A 24 8.92 -0.19 0.65
N ILE A 25 7.74 0.21 0.19
CA ILE A 25 6.93 1.21 0.89
C ILE A 25 6.50 0.69 2.26
N GLY A 26 6.03 -0.56 2.34
CA GLY A 26 5.66 -1.22 3.58
C GLY A 26 6.82 -1.28 4.57
N TYR A 27 7.99 -1.68 4.07
CA TYR A 27 9.23 -1.73 4.87
C TYR A 27 9.62 -0.36 5.40
N TYR A 28 9.61 0.68 4.53
CA TYR A 28 9.90 2.05 4.95
C TYR A 28 8.96 2.52 6.07
N VAL A 29 7.66 2.31 5.90
CA VAL A 29 6.66 2.69 6.90
C VAL A 29 6.89 1.99 8.24
N ALA A 30 7.26 0.70 8.21
CA ALA A 30 7.54 -0.06 9.42
C ALA A 30 8.80 0.42 10.17
N HIS A 31 9.79 0.97 9.45
CA HIS A 31 11.09 1.38 9.98
C HIS A 31 11.28 2.91 10.01
N LYS A 32 10.22 3.68 9.79
CA LYS A 32 10.28 5.16 9.83
C LYS A 32 10.77 5.67 11.18
N LYS A 33 11.42 6.83 11.17
CA LYS A 33 11.81 7.50 12.42
C LYS A 33 10.59 7.93 13.24
N PRO A 34 10.72 8.01 14.58
CA PRO A 34 9.70 8.64 15.41
C PRO A 34 9.40 10.06 14.90
N ASN A 35 8.11 10.42 14.85
CA ASN A 35 7.63 11.72 14.37
C ASN A 35 7.80 11.99 12.87
N GLU A 36 8.29 11.06 12.09
CA GLU A 36 8.33 11.16 10.64
C GLU A 36 6.90 11.00 10.08
N ARG A 37 6.51 11.94 9.21
CA ARG A 37 5.23 11.88 8.51
C ARG A 37 5.46 11.42 7.08
N ILE A 38 4.66 10.44 6.64
CA ILE A 38 4.77 9.84 5.31
C ILE A 38 3.53 10.14 4.50
N VAL A 39 3.74 10.60 3.28
CA VAL A 39 2.72 10.68 2.24
C VAL A 39 3.08 9.70 1.14
N THR A 40 2.37 8.59 1.04
CA THR A 40 2.51 7.68 -0.08
C THR A 40 1.69 8.19 -1.27
N VAL A 41 2.32 8.31 -2.44
CA VAL A 41 1.66 8.75 -3.67
C VAL A 41 1.51 7.56 -4.61
N SER A 42 0.30 7.03 -4.77
CA SER A 42 0.04 5.87 -5.62
C SER A 42 -1.43 5.79 -6.01
N ASN A 43 -1.73 5.05 -7.09
CA ASN A 43 -3.09 4.63 -7.40
C ASN A 43 -3.46 3.29 -6.78
N ASP A 44 -2.47 2.61 -6.20
CA ASP A 44 -2.70 1.36 -5.50
C ASP A 44 -3.39 1.61 -4.15
N ARG A 45 -4.59 1.04 -4.01
CA ARG A 45 -5.41 1.17 -2.80
C ARG A 45 -4.95 0.26 -1.67
N ASP A 46 -4.11 -0.72 -1.97
CA ASP A 46 -3.58 -1.64 -0.97
C ASP A 46 -2.67 -0.93 0.02
N LEU A 47 -1.99 0.12 -0.42
CA LEU A 47 -1.21 0.98 0.45
C LEU A 47 -2.05 1.67 1.55
N THR A 48 -3.39 1.68 1.42
CA THR A 48 -4.25 2.20 2.49
C THR A 48 -4.23 1.37 3.76
N GLN A 49 -3.74 0.13 3.72
CA GLN A 49 -3.50 -0.67 4.93
C GLN A 49 -2.40 -0.10 5.83
N LEU A 50 -1.49 0.72 5.27
CA LEU A 50 -0.38 1.33 5.99
C LEU A 50 -0.75 2.64 6.71
N ILE A 51 -1.98 3.13 6.52
CA ILE A 51 -2.46 4.39 7.11
C ILE A 51 -2.37 4.36 8.65
N SER A 52 -1.85 5.45 9.18
CA SER A 52 -1.79 5.74 10.62
C SER A 52 -1.96 7.25 10.85
N ASP A 53 -1.73 7.72 12.07
CA ASP A 53 -1.75 9.16 12.36
C ASP A 53 -0.62 9.92 11.62
N ASP A 54 0.49 9.23 11.33
CA ASP A 54 1.65 9.79 10.65
C ASP A 54 1.78 9.36 9.18
N VAL A 55 0.93 8.46 8.70
CA VAL A 55 0.99 7.89 7.34
C VAL A 55 -0.33 8.10 6.63
N ILE A 56 -0.28 8.79 5.50
CA ILE A 56 -1.44 9.01 4.62
C ILE A 56 -1.13 8.59 3.19
N VAL A 57 -2.16 8.31 2.41
CA VAL A 57 -2.04 7.91 1.00
C VAL A 57 -2.69 8.96 0.12
N TYR A 58 -1.96 9.50 -0.86
CA TYR A 58 -2.52 10.31 -1.92
C TYR A 58 -2.81 9.44 -3.15
N VAL A 59 -4.09 9.26 -3.46
CA VAL A 59 -4.53 8.50 -4.63
C VAL A 59 -4.71 9.46 -5.81
N GLN A 60 -3.80 9.40 -6.78
CA GLN A 60 -3.74 10.34 -7.90
C GLN A 60 -5.02 10.32 -8.76
N SER A 61 -5.53 9.14 -9.09
CA SER A 61 -6.75 8.98 -9.91
C SER A 61 -7.98 9.59 -9.26
N MET A 62 -8.04 9.62 -7.94
CA MET A 62 -9.13 10.21 -7.15
C MET A 62 -8.84 11.67 -6.78
N LYS A 63 -7.59 12.14 -6.91
CA LYS A 63 -7.11 13.44 -6.43
C LYS A 63 -7.45 13.67 -4.94
N LYS A 64 -7.28 12.62 -4.11
CA LYS A 64 -7.67 12.64 -2.68
C LYS A 64 -6.57 12.10 -1.79
N PHE A 65 -6.40 12.76 -0.64
CA PHE A 65 -5.66 12.19 0.48
C PHE A 65 -6.58 11.28 1.29
N ILE A 66 -6.12 10.06 1.52
CA ILE A 66 -6.80 9.05 2.35
C ILE A 66 -6.02 8.91 3.66
N ASN A 67 -6.72 9.01 4.78
CA ASN A 67 -6.18 8.94 6.13
C ASN A 67 -7.14 8.20 7.08
N THR A 68 -6.79 8.06 8.35
CA THR A 68 -7.59 7.34 9.35
C THR A 68 -9.01 7.90 9.53
N LYS A 69 -9.23 9.20 9.24
CA LYS A 69 -10.52 9.88 9.46
C LYS A 69 -11.49 9.71 8.29
N ASN A 70 -10.98 9.66 7.05
CA ASN A 70 -11.83 9.65 5.85
C ASN A 70 -11.82 8.33 5.07
N HIS A 71 -11.00 7.35 5.48
CA HIS A 71 -10.92 6.07 4.77
C HIS A 71 -12.28 5.39 4.65
N THR A 72 -13.03 5.32 5.75
CA THR A 72 -14.35 4.66 5.76
C THR A 72 -15.34 5.31 4.80
N ASP A 73 -15.35 6.65 4.71
CA ASP A 73 -16.24 7.39 3.80
C ASP A 73 -15.87 7.17 2.32
N ILE A 74 -14.59 6.97 2.04
CA ILE A 74 -14.07 6.80 0.68
C ILE A 74 -14.13 5.34 0.23
N MET A 75 -13.72 4.41 1.10
CA MET A 75 -13.54 3.00 0.79
C MET A 75 -14.72 2.11 1.22
N GLY A 76 -15.61 2.63 2.10
CA GLY A 76 -16.79 1.93 2.58
C GLY A 76 -16.56 1.00 3.77
N TYR A 77 -15.33 0.93 4.29
CA TYR A 77 -14.98 0.11 5.46
C TYR A 77 -13.79 0.72 6.21
N ASN A 78 -13.54 0.28 7.44
CA ASN A 78 -12.46 0.79 8.28
C ASN A 78 -11.08 0.33 7.74
N TYR A 79 -10.10 1.23 7.71
CA TYR A 79 -8.75 1.00 7.16
C TYR A 79 -8.02 -0.19 7.83
N GLN A 80 -8.29 -0.46 9.09
CA GLN A 80 -7.69 -1.58 9.83
C GLN A 80 -8.14 -2.95 9.30
N ASN A 81 -9.18 -3.00 8.48
CA ASN A 81 -9.75 -4.21 7.91
C ASN A 81 -9.32 -4.48 6.45
N VAL A 82 -8.42 -3.67 5.87
CA VAL A 82 -7.98 -3.82 4.47
C VAL A 82 -7.45 -5.23 4.20
N VAL A 83 -6.51 -5.68 5.02
CA VAL A 83 -5.90 -7.03 4.90
C VAL A 83 -6.95 -8.11 5.08
N LEU A 84 -7.72 -8.08 6.18
CA LEU A 84 -8.73 -9.10 6.46
C LEU A 84 -9.83 -9.16 5.40
N LYS A 85 -10.26 -8.00 4.88
CA LYS A 85 -11.23 -7.91 3.79
C LYS A 85 -10.68 -8.60 2.53
N LYS A 86 -9.44 -8.34 2.12
CA LYS A 86 -8.80 -8.99 0.98
C LYS A 86 -8.65 -10.50 1.19
N MET A 87 -8.25 -10.93 2.36
CA MET A 87 -8.13 -12.34 2.69
C MET A 87 -9.46 -13.09 2.56
N ILE A 88 -10.56 -12.46 2.97
CA ILE A 88 -11.90 -13.08 2.94
C ILE A 88 -12.52 -12.98 1.54
N CYS A 89 -12.49 -11.80 0.91
CA CYS A 89 -13.14 -11.59 -0.39
C CYS A 89 -12.26 -11.98 -1.58
N GLY A 90 -10.96 -12.08 -1.37
CA GLY A 90 -9.96 -12.22 -2.43
C GLY A 90 -9.67 -10.90 -3.14
N ASP A 91 -8.73 -10.98 -4.06
CA ASP A 91 -8.38 -9.92 -4.99
C ASP A 91 -8.10 -10.49 -6.38
N SER A 92 -8.91 -10.13 -7.34
CA SER A 92 -8.78 -10.66 -8.70
C SER A 92 -7.65 -10.00 -9.49
N SER A 93 -7.20 -8.79 -9.11
CA SER A 93 -6.07 -8.12 -9.75
C SER A 93 -4.77 -8.85 -9.47
N ASP A 94 -4.61 -9.35 -8.25
CA ASP A 94 -3.41 -10.07 -7.80
C ASP A 94 -3.59 -11.60 -7.85
N ASN A 95 -4.66 -12.07 -8.50
CA ASN A 95 -5.01 -13.49 -8.57
C ASN A 95 -5.15 -14.18 -7.19
N ILE A 96 -5.49 -13.42 -6.17
CA ILE A 96 -5.70 -13.92 -4.80
C ILE A 96 -7.13 -14.41 -4.68
N LYS A 97 -7.30 -15.70 -4.38
CA LYS A 97 -8.61 -16.31 -4.16
C LYS A 97 -9.05 -16.10 -2.71
N GLY A 98 -10.22 -15.49 -2.54
CA GLY A 98 -10.86 -15.39 -1.23
C GLY A 98 -11.63 -16.66 -0.82
N ILE A 99 -12.36 -16.54 0.28
CA ILE A 99 -13.22 -17.61 0.76
C ILE A 99 -14.39 -17.83 -0.21
N LYS A 100 -14.59 -19.07 -0.62
CA LYS A 100 -15.58 -19.42 -1.65
C LYS A 100 -16.98 -18.96 -1.30
N GLY A 101 -17.55 -18.10 -2.18
CA GLY A 101 -18.90 -17.57 -2.05
C GLY A 101 -19.02 -16.37 -1.10
N VAL A 102 -17.87 -15.76 -0.71
CA VAL A 102 -17.83 -14.55 0.11
C VAL A 102 -17.22 -13.42 -0.72
N GLY A 103 -18.07 -12.56 -1.26
CA GLY A 103 -17.65 -11.28 -1.85
C GLY A 103 -17.97 -10.13 -0.89
N GLU A 104 -17.58 -8.92 -1.26
CA GLU A 104 -17.77 -7.70 -0.45
C GLU A 104 -19.20 -7.49 0.03
N LYS A 105 -20.18 -7.71 -0.87
CA LYS A 105 -21.60 -7.62 -0.52
C LYS A 105 -21.97 -8.60 0.62
N THR A 106 -21.58 -9.88 0.48
CA THR A 106 -21.85 -10.89 1.51
C THR A 106 -21.17 -10.52 2.83
N LEU A 107 -19.92 -10.03 2.76
CA LEU A 107 -19.16 -9.62 3.93
C LEU A 107 -19.85 -8.45 4.64
N PHE A 108 -20.11 -7.34 3.97
CA PHE A 108 -20.63 -6.13 4.61
C PHE A 108 -22.10 -6.21 5.02
N ASP A 109 -22.90 -7.04 4.35
CA ASP A 109 -24.31 -7.28 4.74
C ASP A 109 -24.43 -8.10 6.03
N ASN A 110 -23.44 -8.94 6.33
CA ASN A 110 -23.48 -9.84 7.50
C ASN A 110 -22.53 -9.44 8.63
N PHE A 111 -21.56 -8.56 8.37
CA PHE A 111 -20.52 -8.13 9.30
C PHE A 111 -20.36 -6.61 9.22
N SER A 112 -21.36 -5.88 9.71
CA SER A 112 -21.40 -4.41 9.66
C SER A 112 -20.25 -3.74 10.43
N GLU A 113 -19.64 -4.45 11.38
CA GLU A 113 -18.50 -4.04 12.20
C GLU A 113 -17.27 -3.69 11.34
N PHE A 114 -17.13 -4.30 10.16
CA PHE A 114 -16.06 -3.94 9.22
C PHE A 114 -16.03 -2.45 8.86
N LYS A 115 -17.17 -1.77 8.94
CA LYS A 115 -17.26 -0.33 8.64
C LYS A 115 -16.83 0.55 9.78
N THR A 116 -16.95 0.08 11.01
CA THR A 116 -16.88 0.95 12.21
C THR A 116 -15.63 0.74 13.04
N ARG A 117 -15.04 -0.45 13.02
CA ARG A 117 -13.89 -0.79 13.85
C ARG A 117 -13.03 -1.88 13.20
N LYS A 118 -11.87 -2.12 13.79
CA LYS A 118 -11.07 -3.33 13.51
C LYS A 118 -11.85 -4.58 13.88
N VAL A 119 -11.78 -5.58 13.01
CA VAL A 119 -12.39 -6.91 13.19
C VAL A 119 -11.28 -7.95 13.11
N GLU A 120 -11.34 -8.94 13.98
CA GLU A 120 -10.43 -10.08 13.93
C GLU A 120 -11.08 -11.28 13.21
N LEU A 121 -10.28 -12.17 12.63
CA LEU A 121 -10.78 -13.33 11.89
C LEU A 121 -11.67 -14.21 12.74
N GLU A 122 -11.30 -14.42 14.00
CA GLU A 122 -12.04 -15.25 14.95
C GLU A 122 -13.45 -14.71 15.22
N GLU A 123 -13.64 -13.40 15.19
CA GLU A 123 -14.96 -12.79 15.30
C GLU A 123 -15.82 -13.13 14.08
N VAL A 124 -15.22 -13.07 12.88
CA VAL A 124 -15.91 -13.42 11.63
C VAL A 124 -16.31 -14.90 11.64
N VAL A 125 -15.41 -15.80 12.05
CA VAL A 125 -15.67 -17.23 12.15
C VAL A 125 -16.74 -17.54 13.19
N SER A 126 -16.68 -16.93 14.37
CA SER A 126 -17.69 -17.09 15.43
C SER A 126 -19.07 -16.64 14.97
N ARG A 127 -19.15 -15.48 14.34
CA ARG A 127 -20.41 -14.95 13.82
C ARG A 127 -20.98 -15.83 12.70
N ALA A 128 -20.14 -16.34 11.79
CA ALA A 128 -20.56 -17.27 10.74
C ALA A 128 -21.14 -18.58 11.32
N ARG A 129 -20.53 -19.13 12.37
CA ARG A 129 -21.08 -20.29 13.11
C ARG A 129 -22.45 -19.96 13.70
N GLN A 130 -22.55 -18.85 14.43
CA GLN A 130 -23.79 -18.41 15.07
C GLN A 130 -24.93 -18.28 14.06
N ILE A 131 -24.68 -17.65 12.90
CA ILE A 131 -25.67 -17.51 11.82
C ILE A 131 -26.22 -18.90 11.40
N ASN A 132 -25.36 -19.89 11.21
CA ASN A 132 -25.78 -21.22 10.80
C ASN A 132 -26.45 -22.01 11.93
N GLU A 133 -26.05 -21.82 13.18
CA GLU A 133 -26.73 -22.42 14.34
C GLU A 133 -28.15 -21.87 14.53
N GLU A 134 -28.32 -20.55 14.42
CA GLU A 134 -29.64 -19.88 14.46
C GLU A 134 -30.54 -20.41 13.34
N ARG A 135 -30.01 -20.60 12.14
CA ARG A 135 -30.76 -21.17 11.01
C ARG A 135 -31.18 -22.60 11.27
N LYS A 136 -30.30 -23.45 11.84
CA LYS A 136 -30.63 -24.81 12.23
C LYS A 136 -31.77 -24.86 13.28
N LYS A 137 -31.67 -24.00 14.31
CA LYS A 137 -32.73 -23.88 15.31
C LYS A 137 -34.09 -23.55 14.68
N ASN A 138 -34.07 -22.70 13.65
CA ASN A 138 -35.24 -22.28 12.89
C ASN A 138 -35.59 -23.24 11.73
N LYS A 139 -35.06 -24.47 11.70
CA LYS A 139 -35.27 -25.48 10.64
C LYS A 139 -34.96 -25.01 9.23
N LYS A 140 -34.04 -24.01 9.07
CA LYS A 140 -33.56 -23.48 7.78
C LYS A 140 -32.26 -24.17 7.42
N LYS A 141 -32.01 -24.36 6.12
CA LYS A 141 -30.73 -24.88 5.60
C LYS A 141 -29.59 -23.95 5.97
N PRO A 142 -28.42 -24.46 6.39
CA PRO A 142 -27.23 -23.67 6.59
C PRO A 142 -26.82 -22.88 5.32
N LEU A 143 -26.18 -21.75 5.51
CA LEU A 143 -25.62 -20.94 4.41
C LEU A 143 -24.22 -21.46 4.06
N LYS A 144 -24.03 -21.82 2.80
CA LYS A 144 -22.78 -22.42 2.34
C LYS A 144 -21.58 -21.48 2.51
N TRP A 145 -21.77 -20.18 2.25
CA TRP A 145 -20.72 -19.20 2.47
C TRP A 145 -20.27 -19.12 3.94
N ALA A 146 -21.21 -19.25 4.90
CA ALA A 146 -20.87 -19.23 6.31
C ALA A 146 -20.12 -20.52 6.74
N GLU A 147 -20.49 -21.68 6.18
CA GLU A 147 -19.71 -22.91 6.34
C GLU A 147 -18.30 -22.76 5.78
N ASN A 148 -18.17 -22.13 4.61
CA ASN A 148 -16.88 -21.90 3.96
C ASN A 148 -15.99 -20.95 4.78
N ILE A 149 -16.56 -19.92 5.44
CA ILE A 149 -15.81 -19.09 6.39
C ILE A 149 -15.27 -19.93 7.55
N VAL A 150 -16.14 -20.71 8.19
CA VAL A 150 -15.76 -21.54 9.35
C VAL A 150 -14.66 -22.54 8.99
N ASN A 151 -14.74 -23.13 7.81
CA ASN A 151 -13.80 -24.14 7.33
C ASN A 151 -12.67 -23.53 6.48
N ARG A 152 -12.63 -22.20 6.29
CA ARG A 152 -11.65 -21.47 5.48
C ARG A 152 -11.44 -22.09 4.10
N VAL A 153 -12.54 -22.32 3.37
CA VAL A 153 -12.50 -22.95 2.05
C VAL A 153 -12.11 -21.91 1.00
N THR A 154 -10.86 -21.99 0.55
CA THR A 154 -10.29 -21.09 -0.46
C THR A 154 -9.83 -21.90 -1.65
N ASP A 155 -10.27 -21.54 -2.86
CA ASP A 155 -9.95 -22.22 -4.13
C ASP A 155 -10.14 -23.77 -4.09
N GLY A 156 -11.15 -24.22 -3.37
CA GLY A 156 -11.43 -25.65 -3.19
C GLY A 156 -10.57 -26.37 -2.14
N VAL A 157 -9.58 -25.69 -1.57
CA VAL A 157 -8.78 -26.16 -0.44
C VAL A 157 -9.43 -25.74 0.87
N GLN A 158 -9.52 -26.65 1.80
CA GLN A 158 -10.08 -26.42 3.14
C GLN A 158 -8.95 -26.27 4.15
N GLY A 159 -9.12 -25.34 5.11
CA GLY A 159 -8.20 -25.13 6.22
C GLY A 159 -7.32 -23.89 6.07
N ASP A 160 -6.33 -23.76 6.94
CA ASP A 160 -5.59 -22.52 7.15
C ASP A 160 -4.48 -22.24 6.11
N MET A 161 -3.98 -23.27 5.46
CA MET A 161 -2.77 -23.17 4.64
C MET A 161 -2.84 -22.08 3.55
N VAL A 162 -3.88 -22.10 2.70
CA VAL A 162 -4.03 -21.10 1.62
C VAL A 162 -4.32 -19.72 2.20
N TYR A 163 -5.08 -19.69 3.28
CA TYR A 163 -5.41 -18.46 4.00
C TYR A 163 -4.15 -17.77 4.53
N GLU A 164 -3.25 -18.52 5.17
CA GLU A 164 -1.98 -17.98 5.70
C GLU A 164 -1.00 -17.58 4.59
N ILE A 165 -0.98 -18.29 3.46
CA ILE A 165 -0.21 -17.88 2.27
C ILE A 165 -0.73 -16.53 1.76
N ASN A 166 -2.04 -16.40 1.57
CA ASN A 166 -2.64 -15.14 1.12
C ASN A 166 -2.32 -14.00 2.09
N ARG A 167 -2.39 -14.23 3.40
CA ARG A 167 -2.01 -13.23 4.40
C ARG A 167 -0.61 -12.72 4.21
N LYS A 168 0.36 -13.61 4.04
CA LYS A 168 1.75 -13.24 3.83
C LYS A 168 1.98 -12.41 2.57
N ILE A 169 1.21 -12.66 1.52
CA ILE A 169 1.30 -11.91 0.26
C ILE A 169 0.64 -10.52 0.40
N ILE A 170 -0.49 -10.43 1.12
CA ILE A 170 -1.30 -9.21 1.20
C ILE A 170 -0.77 -8.21 2.23
N ASP A 171 -0.16 -8.68 3.32
CA ASP A 171 0.15 -7.86 4.50
C ASP A 171 1.45 -7.04 4.31
N LEU A 172 1.33 -5.86 3.74
CA LEU A 172 2.44 -4.91 3.55
C LEU A 172 3.03 -4.34 4.85
N ARG A 173 2.45 -4.62 6.01
CA ARG A 173 3.07 -4.29 7.31
C ARG A 173 4.18 -5.27 7.67
N ASN A 174 4.16 -6.44 7.04
CA ASN A 174 5.17 -7.48 7.16
C ASN A 174 5.56 -7.97 5.76
N PRO A 175 6.14 -7.11 4.91
CA PRO A 175 6.37 -7.39 3.51
C PRO A 175 7.32 -8.56 3.30
N LEU A 176 7.09 -9.33 2.24
CA LEU A 176 7.94 -10.45 1.85
C LEU A 176 9.13 -9.93 1.04
N MET A 177 10.18 -9.54 1.73
CA MET A 177 11.40 -9.05 1.10
C MET A 177 12.56 -10.03 1.28
N THR A 178 13.43 -10.10 0.27
CA THR A 178 14.73 -10.78 0.39
C THR A 178 15.63 -10.02 1.37
N ASP A 179 16.60 -10.69 1.93
CA ASP A 179 17.56 -10.02 2.82
C ASP A 179 18.37 -8.97 2.07
N GLU A 180 18.70 -9.21 0.81
CA GLU A 180 19.36 -8.24 -0.08
C GLU A 180 18.51 -6.97 -0.26
N ALA A 181 17.19 -7.10 -0.47
CA ALA A 181 16.30 -5.96 -0.61
C ALA A 181 16.17 -5.14 0.70
N LYS A 182 16.19 -5.81 1.86
CA LYS A 182 16.21 -5.14 3.16
C LYS A 182 17.50 -4.37 3.39
N GLU A 183 18.65 -5.01 3.16
CA GLU A 183 19.98 -4.37 3.27
C GLU A 183 20.08 -3.16 2.35
N LEU A 184 19.62 -3.28 1.09
CA LEU A 184 19.55 -2.16 0.16
C LEU A 184 18.72 -1.03 0.73
N MET A 185 17.49 -1.34 1.20
CA MET A 185 16.59 -0.32 1.74
C MET A 185 17.20 0.38 2.97
N GLU A 186 17.78 -0.35 3.90
CA GLU A 186 18.46 0.21 5.07
C GLU A 186 19.63 1.11 4.69
N SER A 187 20.37 0.73 3.65
CA SER A 187 21.51 1.53 3.17
C SER A 187 21.10 2.89 2.58
N ILE A 188 19.87 3.01 2.04
CA ILE A 188 19.41 4.23 1.35
C ILE A 188 18.40 5.06 2.13
N MET A 189 17.65 4.48 3.08
CA MET A 189 16.55 5.17 3.78
C MET A 189 16.98 6.53 4.37
N TYR A 190 18.13 6.53 5.05
CA TYR A 190 18.63 7.69 5.78
C TYR A 190 20.08 8.04 5.42
N ALA A 191 20.60 7.48 4.34
CA ALA A 191 21.92 7.82 3.85
C ALA A 191 21.98 9.32 3.51
N PRO A 192 23.08 10.00 3.77
CA PRO A 192 23.32 11.33 3.25
C PRO A 192 23.17 11.32 1.73
N MET A 193 22.54 12.35 1.17
CA MET A 193 22.49 12.52 -0.28
C MET A 193 23.80 13.18 -0.71
N ASP A 194 24.50 12.56 -1.65
CA ASP A 194 25.61 13.21 -2.32
C ASP A 194 25.07 14.35 -3.18
N SER A 195 25.44 15.57 -2.86
CA SER A 195 24.89 16.77 -3.49
C SER A 195 25.95 17.56 -4.27
N GLU A 196 27.22 17.15 -4.25
CA GLU A 196 28.31 17.96 -4.80
C GLU A 196 28.19 18.14 -6.32
N ASP A 197 27.79 17.07 -7.02
CA ASP A 197 27.72 17.07 -8.48
C ASP A 197 26.29 17.18 -9.04
N ARG A 198 25.26 17.32 -8.20
CA ARG A 198 23.85 17.35 -8.63
C ARG A 198 23.36 18.78 -8.87
N SER A 199 22.72 18.99 -10.02
CA SER A 199 22.20 20.30 -10.38
C SER A 199 21.06 20.27 -11.38
N LEU A 200 20.26 21.34 -11.43
CA LEU A 200 19.27 21.54 -12.50
C LEU A 200 19.91 21.69 -13.87
N GLU A 201 21.15 22.14 -13.94
CA GLU A 201 21.91 22.22 -15.20
C GLU A 201 22.19 20.80 -15.73
N ASN A 202 22.65 19.89 -14.88
CA ASN A 202 22.84 18.49 -15.24
C ASN A 202 21.53 17.86 -15.69
N LEU A 203 20.43 18.08 -14.93
CA LEU A 203 19.10 17.62 -15.31
C LEU A 203 18.69 18.15 -16.70
N TYR A 204 18.91 19.43 -16.98
CA TYR A 204 18.60 20.01 -18.28
C TYR A 204 19.44 19.39 -19.40
N ASN A 205 20.70 19.11 -19.16
CA ASN A 205 21.59 18.43 -20.11
C ASN A 205 21.10 16.98 -20.40
N ILE A 206 20.58 16.28 -19.38
CA ILE A 206 19.95 14.95 -19.56
C ILE A 206 18.71 15.08 -20.46
N ILE A 207 17.86 16.07 -20.21
CA ILE A 207 16.66 16.33 -21.02
C ILE A 207 17.00 16.60 -22.48
N LEU A 208 18.04 17.40 -22.75
CA LEU A 208 18.53 17.69 -24.09
C LEU A 208 19.14 16.43 -24.75
N LYS A 209 19.97 15.67 -24.00
CA LYS A 209 20.62 14.44 -24.46
C LYS A 209 19.61 13.40 -24.96
N TYR A 210 18.51 13.25 -24.24
CA TYR A 210 17.47 12.26 -24.53
C TYR A 210 16.28 12.81 -25.32
N ASP A 211 16.36 14.05 -25.78
CA ASP A 211 15.39 14.67 -26.67
C ASP A 211 13.96 14.71 -26.08
N ILE A 212 13.82 15.09 -24.79
CA ILE A 212 12.53 15.14 -24.08
C ILE A 212 11.79 16.42 -24.49
N ASP A 213 11.03 16.35 -25.57
CA ASP A 213 10.42 17.49 -26.27
C ASP A 213 9.72 18.51 -25.39
N LYS A 214 8.92 18.05 -24.41
CA LYS A 214 8.12 18.94 -23.57
C LYS A 214 8.95 19.80 -22.59
N LEU A 215 10.19 19.43 -22.33
CA LEU A 215 11.05 20.09 -21.34
C LEU A 215 12.32 20.72 -21.95
N LYS A 216 12.50 20.66 -23.26
CA LYS A 216 13.65 21.25 -23.95
C LYS A 216 13.66 22.78 -23.93
N ASP A 217 12.48 23.41 -23.92
CA ASP A 217 12.40 24.86 -23.81
C ASP A 217 12.79 25.28 -22.39
N SER A 218 13.81 26.17 -22.31
CA SER A 218 14.38 26.57 -21.01
C SER A 218 13.40 27.29 -20.10
N THR A 219 12.39 27.96 -20.66
CA THR A 219 11.35 28.63 -19.86
C THR A 219 10.39 27.61 -19.29
N THR A 220 9.97 26.63 -20.10
CA THR A 220 9.12 25.52 -19.66
C THR A 220 9.82 24.68 -18.61
N PHE A 221 11.11 24.37 -18.81
CA PHE A 221 11.93 23.65 -17.84
C PHE A 221 12.02 24.44 -16.52
N GLY A 222 12.40 25.72 -16.58
CA GLY A 222 12.52 26.56 -15.39
C GLY A 222 11.20 26.65 -14.61
N ASN A 223 10.09 26.86 -15.29
CA ASN A 223 8.77 26.90 -14.64
C ASN A 223 8.38 25.57 -13.99
N PHE A 224 8.71 24.45 -14.62
CA PHE A 224 8.39 23.13 -14.09
C PHE A 224 9.22 22.77 -12.86
N PHE A 225 10.51 23.10 -12.85
CA PHE A 225 11.43 22.71 -11.77
C PHE A 225 11.71 23.81 -10.74
N ASN A 226 11.13 25.00 -10.86
CA ASN A 226 11.39 26.11 -9.94
C ASN A 226 11.12 25.76 -8.46
N GLU A 227 10.12 24.94 -8.19
CA GLU A 227 9.79 24.50 -6.82
C GLU A 227 10.88 23.57 -6.23
N TYR A 228 11.61 22.86 -7.09
CA TYR A 228 12.71 21.97 -6.64
C TYR A 228 13.96 22.73 -6.21
N VAL A 229 14.15 23.98 -6.63
CA VAL A 229 15.33 24.79 -6.25
C VAL A 229 15.44 24.90 -4.74
N THR A 230 14.33 25.16 -4.05
CA THR A 230 14.31 25.27 -2.60
C THR A 230 14.67 23.94 -1.91
N ILE A 231 14.21 22.81 -2.46
CA ILE A 231 14.52 21.47 -1.94
C ILE A 231 16.02 21.19 -2.11
N MET A 232 16.55 21.43 -3.32
CA MET A 232 17.97 21.22 -3.62
C MET A 232 18.90 22.08 -2.74
N GLU A 233 18.51 23.34 -2.48
CA GLU A 233 19.27 24.20 -1.59
C GLU A 233 19.28 23.73 -0.14
N LYS A 234 18.17 23.17 0.34
CA LYS A 234 18.08 22.58 1.68
C LYS A 234 18.95 21.34 1.79
N GLU A 235 18.87 20.42 0.81
CA GLU A 235 19.70 19.21 0.80
C GLU A 235 21.20 19.58 0.76
N LYS A 236 21.63 20.51 -0.10
CA LYS A 236 23.02 20.97 -0.16
C LYS A 236 23.53 21.57 1.16
N LYS A 237 22.65 22.16 1.96
CA LYS A 237 22.96 22.76 3.25
C LYS A 237 22.69 21.81 4.42
N ASN A 238 22.21 20.58 4.19
CA ASN A 238 21.72 19.65 5.22
C ASN A 238 20.75 20.29 6.21
N LEU A 239 19.87 21.18 5.71
CA LEU A 239 18.87 21.86 6.51
C LEU A 239 17.60 21.00 6.67
N PRO A 240 16.92 21.05 7.83
CA PRO A 240 15.65 20.34 8.02
C PRO A 240 14.55 20.92 7.10
N TYR A 241 13.66 20.04 6.67
CA TYR A 241 12.46 20.38 5.88
C TYR A 241 11.39 21.03 6.73
#